data_67df991c3ae164d1e286ac41631ef4ac
#
_entry.id   67df991c3ae164d1e286ac41631ef4ac
#
_cell.length_a   1.000
_cell.length_b   1.000
_cell.length_c   1.000
_cell.angle_alpha   90.00
_cell.angle_beta   90.00
_cell.angle_gamma   90.00
#
_symmetry.space_group_name_H-M   'P 1'
#
loop_
_entity.id
_entity.type
_entity.pdbx_description
1 polymer ?
#
loop_
_entity_poly.entity_id
_entity_poly.type
_entity_poly.pdbx_seq_one_letter_code
_entity_poly.pdbx_strand_id
1 'polypeptide(L)'
;MKSLKTGRPFWVYYQDIDSGAHLDVPQLIRGYENDGYTVVKKELPQYKLIKTDGQTSGKFDGSQENVHFYYRKKSWGEIEDIDMYLYLEQPVQQYDQVEGMPVDNILPGEMYVRSFERVATTNGEFWYEVNADRWIKFDVNTMKIVHHDPFAKEPPVKDGPVTNLRVLPLNKVPATVDYLRGGHLYTYDYPYGQST
;
A
#
# COMPACT_ATOMS: atom_id res chain seq x y z
N MET A 1 5.49 -39.84 41.32
CA MET A 1 5.35 -38.45 40.82
C MET A 1 5.15 -38.54 39.32
N LYS A 2 4.00 -38.07 38.79
CA LYS A 2 3.87 -37.90 37.34
C LYS A 2 4.76 -36.75 36.90
N SER A 3 5.70 -37.02 36.03
CA SER A 3 6.52 -35.97 35.39
C SER A 3 5.56 -35.10 34.57
N LEU A 4 5.46 -33.83 34.87
CA LEU A 4 4.73 -32.84 34.10
C LEU A 4 5.46 -32.64 32.76
N LYS A 5 4.83 -33.02 31.67
CA LYS A 5 5.39 -32.85 30.33
C LYS A 5 5.10 -31.43 29.83
N THR A 6 6.12 -30.75 29.34
CA THR A 6 5.96 -29.40 28.77
C THR A 6 5.18 -29.47 27.46
N GLY A 7 4.17 -28.65 27.35
CA GLY A 7 3.42 -28.47 26.09
C GLY A 7 4.24 -27.71 25.04
N ARG A 8 3.83 -27.81 23.79
CA ARG A 8 4.44 -27.04 22.69
C ARG A 8 4.17 -25.56 22.90
N PRO A 9 5.17 -24.66 22.97
CA PRO A 9 4.94 -23.23 23.08
C PRO A 9 4.47 -22.66 21.73
N PHE A 10 3.81 -21.50 21.80
CA PHE A 10 3.37 -20.76 20.61
C PHE A 10 3.54 -19.25 20.86
N TRP A 11 3.54 -18.49 19.74
CA TRP A 11 3.73 -17.04 19.78
C TRP A 11 2.44 -16.28 19.61
N VAL A 12 2.38 -15.10 20.20
CA VAL A 12 1.34 -14.10 20.05
C VAL A 12 1.94 -12.84 19.46
N TYR A 13 1.38 -12.38 18.35
CA TYR A 13 1.83 -11.21 17.60
C TYR A 13 0.78 -10.11 17.64
N TYR A 14 1.25 -8.88 17.68
CA TYR A 14 0.45 -7.66 17.60
C TYR A 14 0.97 -6.86 16.41
N GLN A 15 0.22 -6.81 15.32
CA GLN A 15 0.70 -6.32 14.04
C GLN A 15 -0.24 -5.27 13.45
N ASP A 16 0.35 -4.29 12.78
CA ASP A 16 -0.38 -3.39 11.90
C ASP A 16 -0.78 -4.19 10.64
N ILE A 17 -2.07 -4.18 10.30
CA ILE A 17 -2.60 -4.95 9.17
C ILE A 17 -2.16 -4.37 7.82
N ASP A 18 -1.92 -3.07 7.78
CA ASP A 18 -1.63 -2.34 6.55
C ASP A 18 -0.12 -2.35 6.23
N SER A 19 0.73 -2.17 7.23
CA SER A 19 2.19 -2.17 7.05
C SER A 19 2.87 -3.51 7.39
N GLY A 20 2.19 -4.42 8.08
CA GLY A 20 2.77 -5.66 8.62
C GLY A 20 3.73 -5.43 9.80
N ALA A 21 3.92 -4.20 10.24
CA ALA A 21 4.84 -3.86 11.31
C ALA A 21 4.39 -4.43 12.67
N HIS A 22 5.34 -4.85 13.49
CA HIS A 22 5.04 -5.22 14.87
C HIS A 22 4.76 -3.97 15.71
N LEU A 23 3.57 -3.93 16.32
CA LEU A 23 3.13 -2.83 17.20
C LEU A 23 3.57 -3.04 18.66
N ASP A 24 3.94 -4.26 18.98
CA ASP A 24 4.46 -4.62 20.31
C ASP A 24 5.33 -5.88 20.20
N VAL A 25 6.10 -6.13 21.25
CA VAL A 25 6.98 -7.30 21.34
C VAL A 25 6.15 -8.59 21.34
N PRO A 26 6.44 -9.55 20.46
CA PRO A 26 5.78 -10.84 20.44
C PRO A 26 5.91 -11.56 21.78
N GLN A 27 4.85 -12.21 22.22
CA GLN A 27 4.81 -12.94 23.48
C GLN A 27 4.89 -14.45 23.23
N LEU A 28 5.82 -15.13 23.91
CA LEU A 28 5.90 -16.58 23.89
C LEU A 28 5.05 -17.16 25.04
N ILE A 29 4.00 -17.89 24.69
CA ILE A 29 3.12 -18.57 25.64
C ILE A 29 3.62 -19.98 25.88
N ARG A 30 3.78 -20.35 27.15
CA ARG A 30 4.27 -21.64 27.60
C ARG A 30 3.33 -22.23 28.66
N GLY A 31 3.23 -23.54 28.71
CA GLY A 31 2.46 -24.29 29.69
C GLY A 31 2.82 -25.76 29.68
N TYR A 32 2.13 -26.53 30.54
CA TYR A 32 2.25 -27.98 30.55
C TYR A 32 1.21 -28.61 29.64
N GLU A 33 1.49 -29.83 29.19
CA GLU A 33 0.57 -30.61 28.33
C GLU A 33 -0.81 -30.73 29.03
N ASN A 34 -1.86 -30.44 28.28
CA ASN A 34 -3.26 -30.36 28.67
C ASN A 34 -3.68 -29.18 29.59
N ASP A 35 -2.75 -28.30 29.96
CA ASP A 35 -3.15 -27.05 30.63
C ASP A 35 -3.94 -26.16 29.68
N GLY A 36 -4.88 -25.40 30.23
CA GLY A 36 -5.60 -24.38 29.47
C GLY A 36 -4.76 -23.13 29.24
N TYR A 37 -4.96 -22.48 28.12
CA TYR A 37 -4.43 -21.14 27.86
C TYR A 37 -5.56 -20.17 27.44
N THR A 38 -5.34 -18.90 27.71
CA THR A 38 -6.15 -17.80 27.17
C THR A 38 -5.23 -16.65 26.85
N VAL A 39 -5.36 -16.15 25.62
CA VAL A 39 -4.61 -14.98 25.12
C VAL A 39 -5.62 -13.86 24.92
N VAL A 40 -5.28 -12.67 25.36
CA VAL A 40 -6.12 -11.49 25.25
C VAL A 40 -5.48 -10.45 24.31
N LYS A 41 -6.33 -9.76 23.57
CA LYS A 41 -5.90 -8.60 22.79
C LYS A 41 -5.30 -7.53 23.71
N LYS A 42 -4.39 -6.73 23.18
CA LYS A 42 -3.91 -5.52 23.86
C LYS A 42 -4.72 -4.31 23.44
N GLU A 43 -4.97 -3.41 24.39
CA GLU A 43 -5.53 -2.10 24.07
C GLU A 43 -4.37 -1.17 23.68
N LEU A 44 -4.34 -0.81 22.40
CA LEU A 44 -3.34 0.11 21.84
C LEU A 44 -4.02 1.48 21.60
N PRO A 45 -3.56 2.57 22.24
CA PRO A 45 -4.30 3.85 22.25
C PRO A 45 -4.62 4.42 20.87
N GLN A 46 -3.70 4.28 19.91
CA GLN A 46 -3.83 4.83 18.55
C GLN A 46 -4.38 3.83 17.54
N TYR A 47 -4.63 2.58 17.95
CA TYR A 47 -5.05 1.50 17.06
C TYR A 47 -6.38 0.90 17.48
N LYS A 48 -7.10 0.37 16.51
CA LYS A 48 -8.31 -0.46 16.67
C LYS A 48 -8.02 -1.87 16.19
N LEU A 49 -8.49 -2.88 16.92
CA LEU A 49 -8.41 -4.27 16.49
C LEU A 49 -9.33 -4.48 15.28
N ILE A 50 -8.82 -5.07 14.22
CA ILE A 50 -9.55 -5.36 12.98
C ILE A 50 -9.84 -6.85 12.87
N LYS A 51 -8.82 -7.68 13.12
CA LYS A 51 -8.91 -9.13 12.91
C LYS A 51 -8.08 -9.86 13.96
N THR A 52 -8.52 -11.06 14.31
CA THR A 52 -7.73 -12.03 15.08
C THR A 52 -7.62 -13.30 14.25
N ASP A 53 -6.42 -13.84 14.16
CA ASP A 53 -6.11 -15.10 13.50
C ASP A 53 -5.47 -16.05 14.51
N GLY A 54 -5.86 -17.33 14.48
CA GLY A 54 -5.50 -18.31 15.50
C GLY A 54 -6.49 -18.37 16.68
N GLN A 55 -6.36 -19.43 17.48
CA GLN A 55 -7.23 -19.67 18.63
C GLN A 55 -6.71 -18.94 19.87
N THR A 56 -7.53 -18.03 20.40
CA THR A 56 -7.20 -17.24 21.60
C THR A 56 -7.36 -17.99 22.91
N SER A 57 -7.96 -19.17 22.88
CA SER A 57 -8.08 -20.04 24.06
C SER A 57 -8.09 -21.51 23.63
N GLY A 58 -7.56 -22.37 24.47
CA GLY A 58 -7.47 -23.81 24.19
C GLY A 58 -6.68 -24.54 25.27
N LYS A 59 -6.10 -25.66 24.89
CA LYS A 59 -5.20 -26.48 25.73
C LYS A 59 -3.88 -26.72 25.00
N PHE A 60 -2.82 -26.94 25.78
CA PHE A 60 -1.52 -27.35 25.25
C PHE A 60 -1.54 -28.84 24.86
N ASP A 61 -2.20 -29.16 23.76
CA ASP A 61 -2.33 -30.53 23.23
C ASP A 61 -1.46 -30.79 21.98
N GLY A 62 -0.69 -29.79 21.57
CA GLY A 62 0.14 -29.85 20.38
C GLY A 62 -0.49 -29.31 19.12
N SER A 63 -1.81 -29.03 19.12
CA SER A 63 -2.55 -28.46 17.99
C SER A 63 -2.51 -26.92 17.93
N GLN A 64 -2.07 -26.28 19.02
CA GLN A 64 -2.05 -24.81 19.12
C GLN A 64 -1.13 -24.19 18.06
N GLU A 65 -1.65 -23.16 17.41
CA GLU A 65 -0.97 -22.33 16.43
C GLU A 65 -0.63 -20.98 17.04
N ASN A 66 0.19 -20.21 16.32
CA ASN A 66 0.45 -18.82 16.69
C ASN A 66 -0.83 -17.99 16.59
N VAL A 67 -0.93 -16.98 17.45
CA VAL A 67 -2.06 -16.06 17.46
C VAL A 67 -1.60 -14.71 16.96
N HIS A 68 -2.33 -14.15 15.98
CA HIS A 68 -2.07 -12.83 15.42
C HIS A 68 -3.24 -11.91 15.68
N PHE A 69 -2.99 -10.80 16.36
CA PHE A 69 -3.91 -9.69 16.50
C PHE A 69 -3.52 -8.61 15.49
N TYR A 70 -4.41 -8.32 14.54
CA TYR A 70 -4.20 -7.31 13.52
C TYR A 70 -4.95 -6.04 13.86
N TYR A 71 -4.22 -4.96 13.87
CA TYR A 71 -4.70 -3.63 14.24
C TYR A 71 -4.56 -2.66 13.07
N ARG A 72 -5.35 -1.62 13.09
CA ARG A 72 -5.26 -0.49 12.16
C ARG A 72 -5.28 0.82 12.94
N LYS A 73 -4.59 1.85 12.45
CA LYS A 73 -4.65 3.19 13.04
C LYS A 73 -6.10 3.67 13.14
N LYS A 74 -6.48 4.24 14.28
CA LYS A 74 -7.83 4.77 14.49
C LYS A 74 -8.15 5.95 13.59
N SER A 75 -7.14 6.70 13.14
CA SER A 75 -7.28 7.82 12.22
C SER A 75 -7.63 7.38 10.80
N TRP A 76 -7.37 6.13 10.42
CA TRP A 76 -7.76 5.61 9.12
C TRP A 76 -9.23 5.20 9.15
N GLY A 77 -10.03 5.86 8.30
CA GLY A 77 -11.44 5.58 8.12
C GLY A 77 -11.65 4.46 7.11
N GLU A 78 -11.94 4.82 5.88
CA GLU A 78 -12.16 3.91 4.76
C GLU A 78 -10.87 3.69 3.98
N ILE A 79 -10.60 2.42 3.64
CA ILE A 79 -9.57 2.04 2.70
C ILE A 79 -10.25 1.42 1.49
N GLU A 80 -9.86 1.84 0.33
CA GLU A 80 -10.47 1.44 -0.92
C GLU A 80 -9.41 1.08 -1.96
N ASP A 81 -9.51 -0.13 -2.49
CA ASP A 81 -8.76 -0.52 -3.69
C ASP A 81 -9.33 0.24 -4.88
N ILE A 82 -8.48 0.95 -5.57
CA ILE A 82 -8.83 1.79 -6.71
C ILE A 82 -7.90 1.48 -7.88
N ASP A 83 -8.29 1.95 -9.05
CA ASP A 83 -7.43 2.00 -10.23
C ASP A 83 -7.76 3.28 -10.99
N MET A 84 -7.01 4.33 -10.67
CA MET A 84 -7.25 5.65 -11.24
C MET A 84 -5.96 6.43 -11.44
N TYR A 85 -6.08 7.53 -12.18
CA TYR A 85 -4.99 8.47 -12.36
C TYR A 85 -5.28 9.78 -11.63
N LEU A 86 -4.23 10.37 -11.10
CA LEU A 86 -4.23 11.72 -10.57
C LEU A 86 -3.36 12.59 -11.48
N TYR A 87 -3.90 13.70 -11.94
CA TYR A 87 -3.11 14.71 -12.64
C TYR A 87 -2.60 15.72 -11.60
N LEU A 88 -1.29 15.85 -11.50
CA LEU A 88 -0.62 16.81 -10.63
C LEU A 88 -0.40 18.10 -11.39
N GLU A 89 -1.08 19.18 -11.00
CA GLU A 89 -0.92 20.50 -11.63
C GLU A 89 0.34 21.22 -11.14
N GLN A 90 0.81 20.85 -9.94
CA GLN A 90 1.99 21.43 -9.30
C GLN A 90 2.84 20.31 -8.65
N PRO A 91 4.09 20.61 -8.26
CA PRO A 91 4.89 19.64 -7.52
C PRO A 91 4.22 19.21 -6.21
N VAL A 92 4.25 17.91 -5.92
CA VAL A 92 3.55 17.30 -4.78
C VAL A 92 4.53 16.55 -3.89
N GLN A 93 4.47 16.84 -2.59
CA GLN A 93 5.25 16.14 -1.58
C GLN A 93 4.75 14.69 -1.42
N GLN A 94 5.70 13.75 -1.39
CA GLN A 94 5.44 12.36 -1.04
C GLN A 94 5.70 12.09 0.44
N TYR A 95 5.03 11.08 0.97
CA TYR A 95 5.13 10.64 2.36
C TYR A 95 5.39 9.13 2.40
N ASP A 96 6.04 8.67 3.46
CA ASP A 96 6.35 7.24 3.68
C ASP A 96 5.11 6.41 4.03
N GLN A 97 4.06 7.02 4.54
CA GLN A 97 2.76 6.43 4.86
C GLN A 97 1.69 7.51 4.97
N VAL A 98 0.43 7.10 5.07
CA VAL A 98 -0.68 8.01 5.40
C VAL A 98 -0.42 8.69 6.74
N GLU A 99 -0.53 10.02 6.79
CA GLU A 99 -0.21 10.85 7.97
C GLU A 99 1.24 10.66 8.48
N GLY A 100 2.14 10.19 7.62
CA GLY A 100 3.52 9.89 7.95
C GLY A 100 4.48 11.07 7.75
N MET A 101 5.74 10.74 7.61
CA MET A 101 6.79 11.73 7.40
C MET A 101 7.00 12.02 5.91
N PRO A 102 7.26 13.28 5.56
CA PRO A 102 7.63 13.61 4.20
C PRO A 102 8.94 12.91 3.82
N VAL A 103 9.01 12.38 2.61
CA VAL A 103 10.24 11.84 2.03
C VAL A 103 10.91 12.89 1.15
N ASP A 104 12.23 12.76 0.94
CA ASP A 104 13.02 13.75 0.19
C ASP A 104 12.68 13.83 -1.32
N ASN A 105 11.73 13.02 -1.78
CA ASN A 105 11.31 12.98 -3.17
C ASN A 105 9.99 13.74 -3.36
N ILE A 106 10.02 14.75 -4.22
CA ILE A 106 8.86 15.55 -4.63
C ILE A 106 8.49 15.12 -6.05
N LEU A 107 7.23 14.74 -6.26
CA LEU A 107 6.71 14.50 -7.60
C LEU A 107 6.62 15.84 -8.35
N PRO A 108 7.12 15.91 -9.58
CA PRO A 108 6.99 17.13 -10.39
C PRO A 108 5.52 17.40 -10.74
N GLY A 109 5.22 18.66 -11.01
CA GLY A 109 3.93 19.04 -11.57
C GLY A 109 3.78 18.64 -13.04
N GLU A 110 2.60 18.86 -13.60
CA GLU A 110 2.22 18.60 -15.00
C GLU A 110 2.39 17.13 -15.41
N MET A 111 2.13 16.19 -14.46
CA MET A 111 2.24 14.77 -14.73
C MET A 111 1.03 13.97 -14.22
N TYR A 112 0.85 12.80 -14.78
CA TYR A 112 -0.11 11.81 -14.30
C TYR A 112 0.60 10.79 -13.42
N VAL A 113 -0.01 10.47 -12.29
CA VAL A 113 0.39 9.34 -11.43
C VAL A 113 -0.79 8.38 -11.30
N ARG A 114 -0.51 7.08 -11.35
CA ARG A 114 -1.51 6.04 -11.14
C ARG A 114 -1.55 5.66 -9.68
N SER A 115 -2.73 5.43 -9.15
CA SER A 115 -2.94 5.01 -7.77
C SER A 115 -3.82 3.79 -7.71
N PHE A 116 -3.49 2.86 -6.81
CA PHE A 116 -4.21 1.60 -6.60
C PHE A 116 -4.88 1.52 -5.24
N GLU A 117 -4.55 2.40 -4.32
CA GLU A 117 -5.17 2.44 -3.00
C GLU A 117 -5.45 3.88 -2.57
N ARG A 118 -6.63 4.07 -1.96
CA ARG A 118 -7.05 5.32 -1.36
C ARG A 118 -7.40 5.10 0.11
N VAL A 119 -6.92 5.99 0.96
CA VAL A 119 -7.30 6.05 2.37
C VAL A 119 -8.03 7.35 2.64
N ALA A 120 -9.25 7.24 3.16
CA ALA A 120 -9.97 8.37 3.74
C ALA A 120 -9.71 8.39 5.26
N THR A 121 -9.09 9.44 5.76
CA THR A 121 -8.86 9.59 7.19
C THR A 121 -10.09 10.11 7.91
N THR A 122 -10.18 9.89 9.23
CA THR A 122 -11.33 10.31 10.04
C THR A 122 -11.47 11.82 10.17
N ASN A 123 -10.42 12.58 9.84
CA ASN A 123 -10.45 14.05 9.76
C ASN A 123 -10.86 14.58 8.39
N GLY A 124 -11.23 13.70 7.44
CA GLY A 124 -11.72 14.05 6.11
C GLY A 124 -10.65 14.29 5.06
N GLU A 125 -9.42 13.89 5.31
CA GLU A 125 -8.35 13.93 4.31
C GLU A 125 -8.36 12.67 3.46
N PHE A 126 -7.97 12.81 2.18
CA PHE A 126 -7.77 11.69 1.26
C PHE A 126 -6.30 11.54 0.93
N TRP A 127 -5.84 10.30 0.99
CA TRP A 127 -4.48 9.92 0.68
C TRP A 127 -4.48 8.86 -0.41
N TYR A 128 -3.52 8.96 -1.32
CA TYR A 128 -3.40 8.05 -2.46
C TYR A 128 -2.01 7.43 -2.48
N GLU A 129 -1.97 6.10 -2.56
CA GLU A 129 -0.72 5.38 -2.79
C GLU A 129 -0.31 5.54 -4.26
N VAL A 130 0.88 6.08 -4.50
CA VAL A 130 1.41 6.33 -5.86
C VAL A 130 2.58 5.43 -6.22
N ASN A 131 3.14 4.75 -5.25
CA ASN A 131 4.15 3.70 -5.38
C ASN A 131 4.19 2.91 -4.07
N ALA A 132 4.83 1.75 -4.05
CA ALA A 132 5.03 0.96 -2.83
C ALA A 132 5.59 1.84 -1.69
N ASP A 133 4.86 1.91 -0.59
CA ASP A 133 5.19 2.74 0.58
C ASP A 133 5.41 4.24 0.24
N ARG A 134 4.67 4.76 -0.74
CA ARG A 134 4.71 6.17 -1.13
C ARG A 134 3.31 6.72 -1.30
N TRP A 135 3.01 7.71 -0.51
CA TRP A 135 1.70 8.32 -0.40
C TRP A 135 1.74 9.80 -0.74
N ILE A 136 0.66 10.29 -1.31
CA ILE A 136 0.42 11.73 -1.49
C ILE A 136 -0.91 12.10 -0.83
N LYS A 137 -0.94 13.27 -0.21
CA LYS A 137 -2.17 13.85 0.32
C LYS A 137 -2.87 14.61 -0.79
N PHE A 138 -4.14 14.31 -1.03
CA PHE A 138 -4.93 14.96 -2.06
C PHE A 138 -5.26 16.42 -1.70
N ASP A 139 -5.01 17.30 -2.65
CA ASP A 139 -5.42 18.70 -2.60
C ASP A 139 -6.09 19.06 -3.93
N VAL A 140 -7.37 19.41 -3.86
CA VAL A 140 -8.18 19.80 -5.03
C VAL A 140 -7.65 21.01 -5.79
N ASN A 141 -6.84 21.86 -5.13
CA ASN A 141 -6.24 23.05 -5.76
C ASN A 141 -5.01 22.73 -6.61
N THR A 142 -4.41 21.56 -6.40
CA THR A 142 -3.15 21.16 -7.05
C THR A 142 -3.23 19.84 -7.79
N MET A 143 -4.35 19.11 -7.63
CA MET A 143 -4.54 17.78 -8.22
C MET A 143 -5.94 17.61 -8.77
N LYS A 144 -6.05 16.79 -9.83
CA LYS A 144 -7.33 16.38 -10.43
C LYS A 144 -7.42 14.86 -10.50
N ILE A 145 -8.58 14.32 -10.16
CA ILE A 145 -8.88 12.90 -10.34
C ILE A 145 -9.22 12.66 -11.82
N VAL A 146 -8.59 11.66 -12.42
CA VAL A 146 -8.80 11.29 -13.83
C VAL A 146 -9.32 9.86 -13.88
N HIS A 147 -10.55 9.70 -14.31
CA HIS A 147 -11.27 8.42 -14.34
C HIS A 147 -11.04 7.58 -15.60
N HIS A 148 -10.21 8.04 -16.50
CA HIS A 148 -9.83 7.31 -17.73
C HIS A 148 -8.31 7.19 -17.78
N ASP A 149 -7.82 6.17 -18.48
CA ASP A 149 -6.39 6.03 -18.72
C ASP A 149 -5.91 7.14 -19.68
N PRO A 150 -5.10 8.12 -19.20
CA PRO A 150 -4.61 9.20 -20.05
C PRO A 150 -3.59 8.72 -21.11
N PHE A 151 -3.11 7.48 -20.99
CA PHE A 151 -2.18 6.85 -21.91
C PHE A 151 -2.87 5.79 -22.80
N ALA A 152 -4.18 5.58 -22.63
CA ALA A 152 -4.93 4.68 -23.50
C ALA A 152 -4.83 5.18 -24.95
N LYS A 153 -4.39 4.30 -25.83
CA LYS A 153 -4.48 4.58 -27.28
C LYS A 153 -5.95 4.68 -27.62
N GLU A 154 -6.35 5.79 -28.26
CA GLU A 154 -7.67 5.86 -28.89
C GLU A 154 -7.86 4.61 -29.74
N PRO A 155 -8.98 3.89 -29.62
CA PRO A 155 -9.24 2.76 -30.48
C PRO A 155 -9.16 3.27 -31.94
N PRO A 156 -8.55 2.49 -32.86
CA PRO A 156 -8.46 2.92 -34.23
C PRO A 156 -9.88 3.23 -34.70
N VAL A 157 -10.08 4.44 -35.22
CA VAL A 157 -11.36 4.87 -35.76
C VAL A 157 -11.78 3.84 -36.81
N LYS A 158 -12.82 3.06 -36.51
CA LYS A 158 -13.35 2.09 -37.48
C LYS A 158 -13.87 2.84 -38.67
N ASP A 159 -13.15 2.69 -39.77
CA ASP A 159 -13.60 2.83 -41.14
C ASP A 159 -14.39 4.11 -41.52
N GLY A 160 -13.64 5.20 -41.65
CA GLY A 160 -13.98 6.26 -42.58
C GLY A 160 -12.80 6.46 -43.53
N PRO A 161 -12.95 6.93 -44.74
CA PRO A 161 -11.81 7.19 -45.61
C PRO A 161 -10.89 8.19 -44.94
N VAL A 162 -9.66 7.73 -44.58
CA VAL A 162 -8.63 8.55 -43.92
C VAL A 162 -8.13 9.58 -44.95
N THR A 163 -8.82 10.72 -45.01
CA THR A 163 -8.48 11.76 -45.98
C THR A 163 -7.42 12.76 -45.49
N ASN A 164 -6.99 12.75 -44.25
CA ASN A 164 -5.91 13.60 -43.78
C ASN A 164 -5.23 13.03 -42.53
N LEU A 165 -4.27 12.16 -42.70
CA LEU A 165 -3.25 11.87 -41.69
C LEU A 165 -2.34 13.09 -41.54
N ARG A 166 -2.65 14.00 -40.62
CA ARG A 166 -1.67 14.93 -40.10
C ARG A 166 -0.80 14.12 -39.14
N VAL A 167 0.34 13.67 -39.61
CA VAL A 167 1.42 13.22 -38.75
C VAL A 167 1.90 14.45 -37.97
N LEU A 168 1.44 14.60 -36.74
CA LEU A 168 2.02 15.58 -35.83
C LEU A 168 3.43 15.08 -35.50
N PRO A 169 4.48 15.88 -35.75
CA PRO A 169 5.81 15.50 -35.31
C PRO A 169 5.77 15.36 -33.77
N LEU A 170 6.06 14.17 -33.28
CA LEU A 170 6.35 13.96 -31.87
C LEU A 170 7.59 14.78 -31.55
N ASN A 171 7.41 15.91 -30.88
CA ASN A 171 8.54 16.63 -30.29
C ASN A 171 9.07 15.73 -29.18
N LYS A 172 10.17 15.04 -29.45
CA LYS A 172 10.91 14.29 -28.45
C LYS A 172 11.46 15.30 -27.46
N VAL A 173 10.83 15.42 -26.31
CA VAL A 173 11.39 16.12 -25.17
C VAL A 173 12.24 15.09 -24.42
N PRO A 174 13.57 15.30 -24.30
CA PRO A 174 14.40 14.41 -23.52
C PRO A 174 13.92 14.46 -22.05
N ALA A 175 13.43 13.34 -21.55
CA ALA A 175 13.09 13.18 -20.15
C ALA A 175 14.27 12.53 -19.44
N THR A 176 14.80 13.17 -18.40
CA THR A 176 15.74 12.54 -17.48
C THR A 176 14.92 11.79 -16.42
N VAL A 177 15.09 10.50 -16.35
CA VAL A 177 14.46 9.67 -15.34
C VAL A 177 15.52 9.25 -14.33
N ASP A 178 15.44 9.79 -13.12
CA ASP A 178 16.31 9.38 -12.03
C ASP A 178 15.76 8.10 -11.38
N TYR A 179 16.51 7.01 -11.48
CA TYR A 179 16.15 5.74 -10.89
C TYR A 179 16.80 5.56 -9.53
N LEU A 180 15.99 5.54 -8.48
CA LEU A 180 16.43 5.54 -7.06
C LEU A 180 17.19 4.28 -6.59
N ARG A 181 17.39 3.24 -7.41
CA ARG A 181 18.02 1.97 -6.96
C ARG A 181 18.96 1.31 -7.98
N GLY A 182 19.71 2.05 -8.75
CA GLY A 182 20.77 1.46 -9.57
C GLY A 182 20.33 0.39 -10.58
N GLY A 183 19.05 0.37 -10.92
CA GLY A 183 18.49 -0.49 -11.96
C GLY A 183 18.69 0.14 -13.34
N HIS A 184 18.82 -0.70 -14.36
CA HIS A 184 18.85 -0.23 -15.73
C HIS A 184 17.42 0.07 -16.19
N LEU A 185 17.16 1.32 -16.58
CA LEU A 185 15.93 1.70 -17.25
C LEU A 185 16.13 1.55 -18.76
N TYR A 186 15.32 0.72 -19.38
CA TYR A 186 15.29 0.65 -20.85
C TYR A 186 14.35 1.73 -21.36
N THR A 187 14.90 2.67 -22.12
CA THR A 187 14.12 3.66 -22.84
C THR A 187 13.89 3.19 -24.28
N TYR A 188 12.72 3.49 -24.81
CA TYR A 188 12.33 3.15 -26.17
C TYR A 188 12.13 4.43 -26.97
N ASP A 189 12.52 4.42 -28.22
CA ASP A 189 12.35 5.56 -29.13
C ASP A 189 10.87 5.83 -29.48
N TYR A 190 10.02 4.80 -29.35
CA TYR A 190 8.56 4.88 -29.47
C TYR A 190 7.91 3.68 -28.77
N PRO A 191 6.62 3.72 -28.43
CA PRO A 191 5.94 2.57 -27.83
C PRO A 191 6.10 1.32 -28.69
N TYR A 192 6.66 0.26 -28.10
CA TYR A 192 7.03 -0.99 -28.77
C TYR A 192 8.21 -0.87 -29.78
N GLY A 193 8.98 0.21 -29.69
CA GLY A 193 10.20 0.40 -30.47
C GLY A 193 11.40 -0.39 -29.98
N GLN A 194 12.56 -0.15 -30.60
CA GLN A 194 13.82 -0.73 -30.14
C GLN A 194 14.32 0.00 -28.90
N SER A 195 14.94 -0.74 -27.96
CA SER A 195 15.60 -0.14 -26.80
C SER A 195 16.80 0.69 -27.26
N THR A 196 16.93 1.89 -26.75
CA THR A 196 18.07 2.78 -26.97
C THR A 196 19.06 2.72 -25.82
#